data_2d19d81bc1a803d4a60c63770871ee2d
#
_entry.id   2d19d81bc1a803d4a60c63770871ee2d
#
_cell.length_a   1.000
_cell.length_b   1.000
_cell.length_c   1.000
_cell.angle_alpha   90.00
_cell.angle_beta   90.00
_cell.angle_gamma   90.00
#
_symmetry.space_group_name_H-M   'P 1'
#
loop_
_entity.id
_entity.type
_entity.pdbx_description
1 polymer ?
#
loop_
_entity_poly.entity_id
_entity_poly.type
_entity_poly.pdbx_seq_one_letter_code
_entity_poly.pdbx_strand_id
1 'polypeptide(L)'
;MGTSPRSIETRHRLPASIEDLYKRKVQRSKTKDVEKPFHLSIQDRSSRCKFSFLKLILLVTISATFVMLLYSPEVYNTSHLSGSGARWIWGGSDPRYISNIDTDWDDILKITEKMIGKNEFQGIGLVNFNNTEISNWKHNFHDATHVVLHLEHAANNVTWESLYPEWIDEEEETEVPVCPSLPSLVSPGTRLNLIAVKLPCRNGDNWSRDVARLHLQFAAAGLATSFKGNYPVYVLFITNCFPIPNLFTCKELIGHEGNVWLYRPNLSVLREKVQLPVGSCELALPMRGKELVYNGNAPREAYATILHSAHVYVCGAIAAAQSIRMSGSSRDLVILVDETISEYHKSGLEAAGWKVRKIQRIRNPKAEKDAYNEWNYSKFRLWQLTDYDKIIFIDADLLILRNIDFLFGMPEITATGNNATLFNSGVMVVEPSNCTFQLLMDHINEIESYNGGDQGYLNEIFTWWHRIPRHMNFLKHFWIGDEEEKKQMKTTLFGAEPPILYVLHYLGLKPWLCFRDYDCNWNADIFHEFASDVAHAKWWKVHDAMPELLHQFCLLQSKQKAQLEWDRRQAEIANYTDGHWRIKVKDHRLNKCIDNLCNWKSMLRHWGESNWTDNEFFTPTPPTVATSSLSAL
;
A
#
# COMPACT_ATOMS: atom_id res chain seq x y z
N MET A 1 -25.21 -18.51 52.82
CA MET A 1 -25.66 -18.14 51.47
C MET A 1 -24.59 -17.22 50.88
N GLY A 2 -23.64 -17.82 50.20
CA GLY A 2 -22.52 -17.12 49.58
C GLY A 2 -22.48 -17.46 48.12
N THR A 3 -22.53 -16.45 47.29
CA THR A 3 -22.36 -16.58 45.84
C THR A 3 -20.91 -16.23 45.49
N SER A 4 -20.21 -17.23 45.01
CA SER A 4 -18.86 -17.12 44.44
C SER A 4 -18.91 -16.48 43.07
N PRO A 5 -18.00 -15.56 42.70
CA PRO A 5 -17.91 -15.05 41.34
C PRO A 5 -17.13 -16.02 40.44
N ARG A 6 -17.70 -16.33 39.30
CA ARG A 6 -17.05 -17.08 38.23
C ARG A 6 -15.88 -16.25 37.65
N SER A 7 -14.69 -16.82 37.70
CA SER A 7 -13.53 -16.32 36.99
C SER A 7 -13.71 -16.55 35.50
N ILE A 8 -13.61 -15.47 34.72
CA ILE A 8 -13.57 -15.51 33.25
C ILE A 8 -12.12 -15.83 32.87
N GLU A 9 -11.91 -17.04 32.36
CA GLU A 9 -10.65 -17.45 31.73
C GLU A 9 -10.44 -16.68 30.41
N THR A 10 -9.57 -15.71 30.45
CA THR A 10 -9.05 -15.09 29.23
C THR A 10 -7.97 -16.01 28.63
N ARG A 11 -8.35 -16.83 27.66
CA ARG A 11 -7.39 -17.51 26.80
C ARG A 11 -6.62 -16.45 26.01
N HIS A 12 -5.38 -16.20 26.38
CA HIS A 12 -4.43 -15.50 25.51
C HIS A 12 -4.13 -16.36 24.27
N ARG A 13 -4.96 -16.23 23.24
CA ARG A 13 -4.57 -16.65 21.90
C ARG A 13 -3.44 -15.75 21.44
N LEU A 14 -2.37 -16.34 20.91
CA LEU A 14 -1.42 -15.62 20.06
C LEU A 14 -2.20 -14.79 19.06
N PRO A 15 -1.76 -13.56 18.72
CA PRO A 15 -2.45 -12.74 17.73
C PRO A 15 -2.69 -13.58 16.50
N ALA A 16 -3.93 -13.52 15.99
CA ALA A 16 -4.35 -14.22 14.79
C ALA A 16 -3.33 -13.90 13.70
N SER A 17 -2.58 -14.89 13.28
CA SER A 17 -1.50 -14.72 12.34
C SER A 17 -2.12 -14.36 10.99
N ILE A 18 -1.31 -13.76 10.11
CA ILE A 18 -1.57 -13.59 8.66
C ILE A 18 -2.21 -14.87 8.07
N GLU A 19 -1.99 -16.01 8.68
CA GLU A 19 -2.58 -17.32 8.46
C GLU A 19 -4.13 -17.34 8.40
N ASP A 20 -4.82 -16.64 9.30
CA ASP A 20 -6.29 -16.63 9.31
C ASP A 20 -6.90 -15.80 8.17
N LEU A 21 -6.22 -14.76 7.73
CA LEU A 21 -6.63 -13.96 6.57
C LEU A 21 -6.41 -14.73 5.25
N TYR A 22 -5.30 -15.43 5.14
CA TYR A 22 -5.00 -16.25 3.97
C TYR A 22 -5.94 -17.46 3.87
N LYS A 23 -6.24 -18.16 4.97
CA LYS A 23 -7.21 -19.27 5.00
C LYS A 23 -8.60 -18.85 4.53
N ARG A 24 -9.08 -17.66 4.92
CA ARG A 24 -10.37 -17.12 4.47
C ARG A 24 -10.39 -16.78 2.97
N LYS A 25 -9.27 -16.33 2.42
CA LYS A 25 -9.14 -15.99 1.00
C LYS A 25 -9.05 -17.24 0.11
N VAL A 26 -8.30 -18.26 0.54
CA VAL A 26 -8.18 -19.56 -0.14
C VAL A 26 -9.49 -20.34 -0.11
N GLN A 27 -10.29 -20.28 0.96
CA GLN A 27 -11.62 -20.89 0.98
C GLN A 27 -12.61 -20.23 0.01
N ARG A 28 -12.51 -18.91 -0.21
CA ARG A 28 -13.32 -18.23 -1.23
C ARG A 28 -12.90 -18.51 -2.67
N SER A 29 -11.63 -18.82 -2.91
CA SER A 29 -11.12 -19.18 -4.24
C SER A 29 -11.42 -20.62 -4.63
N LYS A 30 -11.55 -21.56 -3.67
CA LYS A 30 -11.81 -22.98 -3.94
C LYS A 30 -13.26 -23.33 -4.28
N THR A 31 -14.19 -22.38 -4.33
CA THR A 31 -15.58 -22.60 -4.71
C THR A 31 -15.87 -22.35 -6.19
N LYS A 32 -14.88 -22.07 -7.01
CA LYS A 32 -15.02 -22.04 -8.46
C LYS A 32 -14.00 -22.99 -9.05
N ASP A 33 -14.55 -23.94 -9.82
CA ASP A 33 -13.87 -24.91 -10.66
C ASP A 33 -13.31 -26.17 -9.96
N VAL A 34 -14.23 -27.14 -9.79
CA VAL A 34 -13.87 -28.55 -9.67
C VAL A 34 -14.42 -29.25 -10.91
N GLU A 35 -13.61 -29.38 -11.94
CA GLU A 35 -13.80 -30.40 -12.97
C GLU A 35 -13.29 -31.75 -12.48
N LYS A 36 -14.19 -32.75 -12.49
CA LYS A 36 -13.85 -34.14 -12.17
C LYS A 36 -13.31 -34.84 -13.41
N PRO A 37 -12.28 -35.68 -13.28
CA PRO A 37 -11.83 -36.53 -14.40
C PRO A 37 -12.83 -37.65 -14.64
N PHE A 38 -13.18 -37.84 -15.90
CA PHE A 38 -14.08 -38.89 -16.37
C PHE A 38 -13.30 -40.16 -16.66
N HIS A 39 -13.65 -41.25 -15.97
CA HIS A 39 -13.26 -42.61 -16.35
C HIS A 39 -14.28 -43.16 -17.34
N LEU A 40 -13.82 -43.53 -18.54
CA LEU A 40 -14.61 -44.28 -19.52
C LEU A 40 -14.67 -45.75 -19.15
N SER A 41 -15.86 -46.27 -18.96
CA SER A 41 -16.16 -47.68 -19.20
C SER A 41 -17.25 -47.82 -20.25
N ILE A 42 -16.99 -48.56 -21.29
CA ILE A 42 -17.84 -48.83 -22.44
C ILE A 42 -18.88 -49.87 -22.04
N GLN A 43 -20.17 -49.59 -22.22
CA GLN A 43 -21.16 -50.59 -22.54
C GLN A 43 -22.27 -50.00 -23.41
N ASP A 44 -22.49 -50.68 -24.48
CA ASP A 44 -23.34 -50.43 -25.63
C ASP A 44 -24.84 -50.70 -25.35
N ARG A 45 -25.70 -49.84 -25.82
CA ARG A 45 -26.94 -50.13 -26.60
C ARG A 45 -27.97 -49.00 -26.59
N SER A 46 -28.35 -48.63 -27.80
CA SER A 46 -29.68 -48.16 -28.16
C SER A 46 -30.12 -46.73 -27.73
N SER A 47 -29.99 -45.80 -28.64
CA SER A 47 -31.11 -44.86 -28.91
C SER A 47 -30.84 -43.97 -30.13
N ARG A 48 -31.34 -44.35 -31.29
CA ARG A 48 -31.35 -43.55 -32.55
C ARG A 48 -32.24 -42.29 -32.52
N CYS A 49 -32.89 -42.02 -31.43
CA CYS A 49 -33.86 -40.89 -31.36
C CYS A 49 -33.29 -39.59 -30.78
N LYS A 50 -32.17 -39.64 -30.02
CA LYS A 50 -31.56 -38.43 -29.39
C LYS A 50 -30.68 -37.62 -30.33
N PHE A 51 -30.16 -38.23 -31.40
CA PHE A 51 -29.27 -37.58 -32.36
C PHE A 51 -29.97 -36.59 -33.29
N SER A 52 -31.25 -36.76 -33.52
CA SER A 52 -32.06 -35.89 -34.40
C SER A 52 -32.41 -34.57 -33.68
N PHE A 53 -32.66 -34.62 -32.37
CA PHE A 53 -33.04 -33.46 -31.57
C PHE A 53 -31.82 -32.51 -31.33
N LEU A 54 -30.65 -33.08 -31.11
CA LEU A 54 -29.43 -32.30 -30.95
C LEU A 54 -29.03 -31.59 -32.27
N LYS A 55 -29.22 -32.24 -33.43
CA LYS A 55 -29.00 -31.62 -34.75
C LYS A 55 -29.99 -30.49 -35.00
N LEU A 56 -31.24 -30.63 -34.57
CA LEU A 56 -32.25 -29.58 -34.73
C LEU A 56 -31.92 -28.35 -33.86
N ILE A 57 -31.50 -28.56 -32.60
CA ILE A 57 -31.05 -27.46 -31.70
C ILE A 57 -29.84 -26.76 -32.29
N LEU A 58 -28.85 -27.51 -32.78
CA LEU A 58 -27.64 -26.93 -33.40
C LEU A 58 -27.98 -26.11 -34.66
N LEU A 59 -28.93 -26.59 -35.46
CA LEU A 59 -29.40 -25.88 -36.68
C LEU A 59 -30.15 -24.59 -36.33
N VAL A 60 -30.96 -24.63 -35.28
CA VAL A 60 -31.71 -23.44 -34.80
C VAL A 60 -30.76 -22.41 -34.18
N THR A 61 -29.76 -22.83 -33.41
CA THR A 61 -28.73 -21.92 -32.84
C THR A 61 -27.85 -21.29 -33.92
N ILE A 62 -27.42 -22.07 -34.92
CA ILE A 62 -26.64 -21.54 -36.07
C ILE A 62 -27.51 -20.57 -36.91
N SER A 63 -28.79 -20.88 -37.13
CA SER A 63 -29.70 -19.99 -37.86
C SER A 63 -29.96 -18.69 -37.08
N ALA A 64 -30.14 -18.77 -35.76
CA ALA A 64 -30.35 -17.59 -34.90
C ALA A 64 -29.07 -16.70 -34.84
N THR A 65 -27.87 -17.29 -34.77
CA THR A 65 -26.62 -16.52 -34.84
C THR A 65 -26.42 -15.91 -36.22
N PHE A 66 -26.80 -16.59 -37.30
CA PHE A 66 -26.69 -16.04 -38.65
C PHE A 66 -27.69 -14.88 -38.88
N VAL A 67 -28.89 -14.98 -38.36
CA VAL A 67 -29.87 -13.89 -38.37
C VAL A 67 -29.41 -12.70 -37.53
N MET A 68 -28.79 -12.93 -36.35
CA MET A 68 -28.17 -11.87 -35.53
C MET A 68 -27.02 -11.19 -36.25
N LEU A 69 -26.20 -11.93 -37.00
CA LEU A 69 -25.11 -11.36 -37.81
C LEU A 69 -25.63 -10.55 -39.01
N LEU A 70 -26.78 -10.93 -39.61
CA LEU A 70 -27.39 -10.18 -40.70
C LEU A 70 -28.14 -8.92 -40.25
N TYR A 71 -28.56 -8.85 -39.00
CA TYR A 71 -29.25 -7.68 -38.41
C TYR A 71 -28.39 -6.87 -37.45
N SER A 72 -27.09 -7.22 -37.27
CA SER A 72 -26.19 -6.35 -36.55
C SER A 72 -25.82 -5.14 -37.43
N PRO A 73 -25.92 -3.90 -36.94
CA PRO A 73 -25.51 -2.74 -37.73
C PRO A 73 -24.00 -2.83 -37.97
N GLU A 74 -23.62 -2.77 -39.25
CA GLU A 74 -22.25 -2.79 -39.71
C GLU A 74 -21.46 -1.65 -39.05
N VAL A 75 -20.39 -2.02 -38.28
CA VAL A 75 -19.36 -1.09 -37.88
C VAL A 75 -18.43 -0.91 -39.07
N TYR A 76 -18.65 0.14 -39.86
CA TYR A 76 -17.73 0.54 -40.92
C TYR A 76 -16.44 1.09 -40.33
N ASN A 77 -15.36 0.35 -40.50
CA ASN A 77 -14.01 0.88 -40.43
C ASN A 77 -13.80 1.83 -41.64
N THR A 78 -13.72 3.13 -41.40
CA THR A 78 -13.22 4.08 -42.39
C THR A 78 -11.89 4.66 -41.92
N SER A 79 -10.82 4.15 -42.51
CA SER A 79 -9.55 4.86 -42.62
C SER A 79 -9.65 5.95 -43.66
N HIS A 80 -9.17 7.17 -43.34
CA HIS A 80 -8.80 8.28 -44.18
C HIS A 80 -9.81 8.85 -45.18
N LEU A 81 -10.27 10.07 -44.87
CA LEU A 81 -10.23 11.20 -45.82
C LEU A 81 -10.61 12.51 -45.10
N SER A 82 -9.76 13.52 -45.26
CA SER A 82 -9.95 14.91 -44.85
C SER A 82 -11.15 15.53 -45.57
N GLY A 83 -12.03 16.20 -44.85
CA GLY A 83 -13.11 16.99 -45.43
C GLY A 83 -13.96 17.67 -44.35
N SER A 84 -13.85 18.98 -44.26
CA SER A 84 -14.66 19.86 -43.42
C SER A 84 -16.15 19.67 -43.66
N GLY A 85 -16.85 19.13 -42.67
CA GLY A 85 -18.30 19.03 -42.62
C GLY A 85 -18.79 19.01 -41.19
N ALA A 86 -19.39 20.09 -40.74
CA ALA A 86 -20.00 20.19 -39.42
C ALA A 86 -21.04 19.08 -39.19
N ARG A 87 -20.67 18.07 -38.44
CA ARG A 87 -21.61 17.03 -38.00
C ARG A 87 -22.17 17.43 -36.64
N TRP A 88 -23.39 17.91 -36.63
CA TRP A 88 -24.20 18.07 -35.44
C TRP A 88 -24.50 16.66 -34.87
N ILE A 89 -23.62 16.13 -34.05
CA ILE A 89 -23.89 14.95 -33.24
C ILE A 89 -24.43 15.48 -31.91
N TRP A 90 -25.59 15.04 -31.53
CA TRP A 90 -26.12 15.20 -30.18
C TRP A 90 -25.10 14.56 -29.21
N GLY A 91 -24.22 15.38 -28.66
CA GLY A 91 -23.25 14.95 -27.68
C GLY A 91 -23.97 14.71 -26.37
N GLY A 92 -24.38 13.49 -26.12
CA GLY A 92 -24.71 13.07 -24.76
C GLY A 92 -23.47 13.27 -23.91
N SER A 93 -23.57 14.03 -22.81
CA SER A 93 -22.48 14.20 -21.86
C SER A 93 -22.09 12.82 -21.32
N ASP A 94 -20.80 12.49 -21.34
CA ASP A 94 -20.30 11.24 -20.77
C ASP A 94 -20.71 11.15 -19.30
N PRO A 95 -21.46 10.12 -18.89
CA PRO A 95 -21.99 9.99 -17.54
C PRO A 95 -20.88 9.93 -16.46
N ARG A 96 -19.64 9.59 -16.84
CA ARG A 96 -18.49 9.60 -15.91
C ARG A 96 -18.17 11.00 -15.38
N TYR A 97 -18.38 12.04 -16.19
CA TYR A 97 -18.04 13.44 -15.88
C TYR A 97 -19.21 14.22 -15.27
N ILE A 98 -20.41 13.63 -15.24
CA ILE A 98 -21.57 14.30 -14.64
C ILE A 98 -21.40 14.38 -13.13
N SER A 99 -21.50 15.60 -12.59
CA SER A 99 -21.55 15.87 -11.17
C SER A 99 -22.96 16.28 -10.76
N ASN A 100 -23.55 15.54 -9.84
CA ASN A 100 -24.88 15.83 -9.27
C ASN A 100 -24.80 16.69 -7.99
N ILE A 101 -23.66 17.30 -7.73
CA ILE A 101 -23.43 18.11 -6.55
C ILE A 101 -24.06 19.50 -6.78
N ASP A 102 -24.86 19.98 -5.83
CA ASP A 102 -25.35 21.34 -5.87
C ASP A 102 -24.20 22.32 -5.59
N THR A 103 -24.19 23.42 -6.34
CA THR A 103 -23.21 24.49 -6.18
C THR A 103 -23.72 25.47 -5.13
N ASP A 104 -23.06 25.51 -3.98
CA ASP A 104 -23.34 26.50 -2.94
C ASP A 104 -22.62 27.81 -3.28
N TRP A 105 -23.41 28.80 -3.69
CA TRP A 105 -22.88 30.10 -4.10
C TRP A 105 -22.44 30.96 -2.92
N ASP A 106 -23.07 30.82 -1.77
CA ASP A 106 -22.73 31.59 -0.56
C ASP A 106 -21.35 31.15 -0.05
N ASP A 107 -21.07 29.85 -0.06
CA ASP A 107 -19.76 29.32 0.30
C ASP A 107 -18.67 29.76 -0.68
N ILE A 108 -18.96 29.75 -1.99
CA ILE A 108 -18.01 30.22 -3.02
C ILE A 108 -17.68 31.70 -2.82
N LEU A 109 -18.69 32.55 -2.65
CA LEU A 109 -18.51 33.99 -2.45
C LEU A 109 -17.73 34.25 -1.17
N LYS A 110 -18.13 33.62 -0.07
CA LYS A 110 -17.48 33.74 1.23
C LYS A 110 -15.98 33.39 1.17
N ILE A 111 -15.64 32.26 0.57
CA ILE A 111 -14.25 31.83 0.45
C ILE A 111 -13.45 32.75 -0.45
N THR A 112 -13.98 33.10 -1.61
CA THR A 112 -13.28 33.93 -2.58
C THR A 112 -13.06 35.35 -2.10
N GLU A 113 -14.08 35.98 -1.49
CA GLU A 113 -13.95 37.33 -0.89
C GLU A 113 -12.93 37.36 0.25
N LYS A 114 -12.97 36.36 1.13
CA LYS A 114 -12.08 36.27 2.30
C LYS A 114 -10.62 36.05 1.94
N MET A 115 -10.34 35.22 0.92
CA MET A 115 -9.00 34.70 0.65
C MET A 115 -8.30 35.40 -0.51
N ILE A 116 -9.03 36.00 -1.46
CA ILE A 116 -8.48 36.59 -2.69
C ILE A 116 -8.78 38.10 -2.77
N GLY A 117 -9.92 38.58 -2.20
CA GLY A 117 -10.36 39.96 -2.30
C GLY A 117 -11.21 40.24 -3.54
N LYS A 118 -12.13 41.22 -3.40
CA LYS A 118 -13.19 41.48 -4.41
C LYS A 118 -12.70 41.89 -5.80
N ASN A 119 -11.49 42.42 -5.94
CA ASN A 119 -11.03 43.08 -7.18
C ASN A 119 -9.83 42.37 -7.84
N GLU A 120 -9.46 41.17 -7.41
CA GLU A 120 -8.26 40.48 -7.96
C GLU A 120 -8.55 39.51 -9.10
N PHE A 121 -9.81 39.23 -9.39
CA PHE A 121 -10.17 38.31 -10.48
C PHE A 121 -10.17 39.03 -11.82
N GLN A 122 -9.14 38.77 -12.63
CA GLN A 122 -9.10 39.25 -14.02
C GLN A 122 -9.66 38.22 -14.98
N GLY A 123 -9.47 36.93 -14.71
CA GLY A 123 -9.96 35.84 -15.55
C GLY A 123 -10.32 34.60 -14.76
N ILE A 124 -11.49 34.05 -15.02
CA ILE A 124 -12.02 32.82 -14.41
C ILE A 124 -12.20 31.77 -15.50
N GLY A 125 -11.50 30.66 -15.36
CA GLY A 125 -11.67 29.45 -16.19
C GLY A 125 -12.70 28.52 -15.56
N LEU A 126 -13.72 28.12 -16.33
CA LEU A 126 -14.79 27.25 -15.88
C LEU A 126 -14.72 25.88 -16.56
N VAL A 127 -14.57 24.82 -15.80
CA VAL A 127 -14.42 23.44 -16.27
C VAL A 127 -15.54 22.57 -15.70
N ASN A 128 -16.22 21.83 -16.55
CA ASN A 128 -17.24 20.86 -16.19
C ASN A 128 -18.48 21.43 -15.48
N PHE A 129 -18.90 22.65 -15.86
CA PHE A 129 -20.14 23.30 -15.40
C PHE A 129 -21.22 23.24 -16.48
N ASN A 130 -22.47 23.16 -16.06
CA ASN A 130 -23.62 23.30 -16.95
C ASN A 130 -23.93 24.78 -17.28
N ASN A 131 -24.80 25.02 -18.27
CA ASN A 131 -25.11 26.38 -18.73
C ASN A 131 -25.73 27.29 -17.67
N THR A 132 -26.53 26.73 -16.77
CA THR A 132 -27.14 27.48 -15.67
C THR A 132 -26.07 27.94 -14.66
N GLU A 133 -25.18 27.04 -14.30
CA GLU A 133 -24.06 27.35 -13.40
C GLU A 133 -23.10 28.37 -14.01
N ILE A 134 -22.79 28.25 -15.31
CA ILE A 134 -21.98 29.25 -16.03
C ILE A 134 -22.65 30.63 -15.99
N SER A 135 -23.97 30.69 -16.12
CA SER A 135 -24.71 31.96 -16.00
C SER A 135 -24.62 32.54 -14.59
N ASN A 136 -24.69 31.71 -13.57
CA ASN A 136 -24.52 32.12 -12.17
C ASN A 136 -23.10 32.61 -11.87
N TRP A 137 -22.05 31.94 -12.43
CA TRP A 137 -20.68 32.44 -12.36
C TRP A 137 -20.54 33.84 -12.93
N LYS A 138 -21.09 34.08 -14.13
CA LYS A 138 -21.09 35.39 -14.79
C LYS A 138 -21.85 36.46 -13.99
N HIS A 139 -22.94 36.07 -13.33
CA HIS A 139 -23.72 37.00 -12.50
C HIS A 139 -22.98 37.40 -11.23
N ASN A 140 -22.40 36.43 -10.51
CA ASN A 140 -21.76 36.65 -9.22
C ASN A 140 -20.36 37.31 -9.35
N PHE A 141 -19.66 37.12 -10.47
CA PHE A 141 -18.34 37.69 -10.72
C PHE A 141 -18.32 38.51 -12.02
N HIS A 142 -19.24 39.48 -12.13
CA HIS A 142 -19.47 40.26 -13.35
C HIS A 142 -18.28 41.10 -13.80
N ASP A 143 -17.34 41.44 -12.91
CA ASP A 143 -16.13 42.21 -13.23
C ASP A 143 -15.02 41.36 -13.84
N ALA A 144 -15.12 40.03 -13.83
CA ALA A 144 -14.12 39.12 -14.33
C ALA A 144 -14.42 38.64 -15.76
N THR A 145 -13.38 38.38 -16.54
CA THR A 145 -13.51 37.68 -17.83
C THR A 145 -13.72 36.19 -17.60
N HIS A 146 -14.83 35.64 -18.09
CA HIS A 146 -15.15 34.23 -17.95
C HIS A 146 -14.77 33.45 -19.21
N VAL A 147 -14.01 32.38 -19.05
CA VAL A 147 -13.61 31.47 -20.12
C VAL A 147 -14.17 30.06 -19.82
N VAL A 148 -15.11 29.61 -20.61
CA VAL A 148 -15.61 28.24 -20.53
C VAL A 148 -14.62 27.33 -21.24
N LEU A 149 -14.07 26.38 -20.51
CA LEU A 149 -13.04 25.46 -20.98
C LEU A 149 -13.66 24.10 -21.26
N HIS A 150 -13.50 23.64 -22.48
CA HIS A 150 -13.98 22.33 -22.89
C HIS A 150 -12.86 21.30 -22.75
N LEU A 151 -13.07 20.29 -21.91
CA LEU A 151 -12.19 19.15 -21.77
C LEU A 151 -12.75 17.98 -22.59
N GLU A 152 -11.96 17.49 -23.53
CA GLU A 152 -12.26 16.23 -24.20
C GLU A 152 -12.24 15.10 -23.17
N HIS A 153 -13.28 14.25 -23.16
CA HIS A 153 -13.37 13.18 -22.18
C HIS A 153 -12.36 12.07 -22.49
N ALA A 154 -11.89 11.39 -21.45
CA ALA A 154 -11.06 10.20 -21.61
C ALA A 154 -11.81 9.13 -22.44
N ALA A 155 -11.12 8.44 -23.33
CA ALA A 155 -11.70 7.38 -24.13
C ALA A 155 -12.36 6.30 -23.24
N ASN A 156 -13.41 5.64 -23.75
CA ASN A 156 -14.18 4.67 -22.94
C ASN A 156 -13.37 3.44 -22.49
N ASN A 157 -12.30 3.12 -23.18
CA ASN A 157 -11.38 2.04 -22.85
C ASN A 157 -10.36 2.44 -21.77
N VAL A 158 -10.30 3.72 -21.37
CA VAL A 158 -9.47 4.14 -20.24
C VAL A 158 -10.22 3.85 -18.95
N THR A 159 -9.76 2.83 -18.23
CA THR A 159 -10.28 2.39 -16.95
C THR A 159 -9.25 2.61 -15.85
N TRP A 160 -9.65 2.45 -14.59
CA TRP A 160 -8.71 2.55 -13.47
C TRP A 160 -7.61 1.48 -13.58
N GLU A 161 -7.98 0.26 -13.98
CA GLU A 161 -7.07 -0.87 -14.16
C GLU A 161 -6.07 -0.64 -15.30
N SER A 162 -6.47 0.11 -16.36
CA SER A 162 -5.55 0.46 -17.45
C SER A 162 -4.54 1.53 -17.05
N LEU A 163 -4.90 2.42 -16.11
CA LEU A 163 -4.00 3.42 -15.53
C LEU A 163 -3.11 2.81 -14.43
N TYR A 164 -3.63 1.84 -13.69
CA TYR A 164 -2.95 1.18 -12.59
C TYR A 164 -2.95 -0.34 -12.80
N PRO A 165 -2.28 -0.85 -13.83
CA PRO A 165 -2.26 -2.28 -14.09
C PRO A 165 -1.53 -3.04 -12.98
N GLU A 166 -1.92 -4.30 -12.79
CA GLU A 166 -1.08 -5.24 -12.06
C GLU A 166 0.20 -5.42 -12.88
N TRP A 167 1.31 -5.01 -12.30
CA TRP A 167 2.58 -5.16 -12.98
C TRP A 167 3.02 -6.61 -12.94
N ILE A 168 3.18 -7.13 -14.13
CA ILE A 168 3.85 -8.38 -14.40
C ILE A 168 5.33 -8.01 -14.48
N ASP A 169 6.15 -8.83 -13.99
CA ASP A 169 7.57 -8.79 -13.75
C ASP A 169 8.35 -7.70 -14.53
N GLU A 170 8.91 -6.75 -13.81
CA GLU A 170 9.84 -5.74 -14.34
C GLU A 170 11.13 -6.37 -14.89
N GLU A 171 11.36 -7.65 -14.62
CA GLU A 171 12.49 -8.45 -15.09
C GLU A 171 12.20 -9.11 -16.43
N GLU A 172 10.93 -9.26 -16.80
CA GLU A 172 10.51 -9.62 -18.15
C GLU A 172 10.52 -8.34 -18.99
N GLU A 173 11.66 -7.95 -19.53
CA GLU A 173 11.93 -6.75 -20.35
C GLU A 173 11.03 -6.60 -21.60
N THR A 174 10.01 -7.43 -21.78
CA THR A 174 9.37 -7.61 -23.05
C THR A 174 8.13 -6.78 -23.27
N GLU A 175 7.36 -6.37 -22.26
CA GLU A 175 6.14 -5.58 -22.49
C GLU A 175 5.78 -4.69 -21.29
N VAL A 176 6.47 -3.58 -21.14
CA VAL A 176 5.99 -2.49 -20.28
C VAL A 176 4.66 -2.00 -20.83
N PRO A 177 3.54 -2.03 -20.08
CA PRO A 177 2.27 -1.52 -20.57
C PRO A 177 2.39 -0.05 -20.96
N VAL A 178 1.89 0.31 -22.13
CA VAL A 178 1.83 1.72 -22.54
C VAL A 178 0.72 2.39 -21.74
N CYS A 179 1.07 3.44 -20.98
CA CYS A 179 0.09 4.21 -20.24
C CYS A 179 -0.92 4.88 -21.16
N PRO A 180 -2.23 4.78 -20.89
CA PRO A 180 -3.23 5.53 -21.64
C PRO A 180 -3.04 7.02 -21.40
N SER A 181 -3.10 7.80 -22.49
CA SER A 181 -3.06 9.26 -22.41
C SER A 181 -4.42 9.82 -22.01
N LEU A 182 -4.42 10.83 -21.14
CA LEU A 182 -5.60 11.64 -20.85
C LEU A 182 -5.52 12.97 -21.62
N PRO A 183 -6.61 13.40 -22.27
CA PRO A 183 -6.66 14.69 -22.96
C PRO A 183 -6.34 15.85 -21.99
N SER A 184 -5.70 16.90 -22.49
CA SER A 184 -5.37 18.10 -21.71
C SER A 184 -6.24 19.28 -22.12
N LEU A 185 -6.42 20.24 -21.19
CA LEU A 185 -7.07 21.51 -21.51
C LEU A 185 -6.17 22.36 -22.41
N VAL A 186 -6.77 22.94 -23.44
CA VAL A 186 -6.07 23.94 -24.28
C VAL A 186 -6.04 25.27 -23.53
N SER A 187 -4.85 25.84 -23.40
CA SER A 187 -4.69 27.15 -22.77
C SER A 187 -5.41 28.24 -23.61
N PRO A 188 -6.30 29.01 -22.97
CA PRO A 188 -7.17 29.95 -23.71
C PRO A 188 -6.45 31.20 -24.24
N GLY A 189 -5.14 31.33 -24.12
CA GLY A 189 -4.39 32.54 -24.51
C GLY A 189 -4.66 33.78 -23.62
N THR A 190 -5.76 33.80 -22.88
CA THR A 190 -6.08 34.79 -21.86
C THR A 190 -5.59 34.32 -20.48
N ARG A 191 -5.15 35.27 -19.68
CA ARG A 191 -4.70 34.98 -18.32
C ARG A 191 -5.88 34.61 -17.42
N LEU A 192 -5.74 33.51 -16.70
CA LEU A 192 -6.69 33.09 -15.67
C LEU A 192 -6.03 33.22 -14.30
N ASN A 193 -6.77 33.80 -13.35
CA ASN A 193 -6.36 33.86 -11.93
C ASN A 193 -7.06 32.79 -11.11
N LEU A 194 -8.26 32.36 -11.53
CA LEU A 194 -9.04 31.32 -10.89
C LEU A 194 -9.40 30.25 -11.95
N ILE A 195 -9.19 29.01 -11.61
CA ILE A 195 -9.68 27.85 -12.36
C ILE A 195 -10.69 27.14 -11.48
N ALA A 196 -11.97 27.22 -11.81
CA ALA A 196 -13.04 26.53 -11.10
C ALA A 196 -13.39 25.25 -11.83
N VAL A 197 -13.50 24.17 -11.08
CA VAL A 197 -13.74 22.81 -11.60
C VAL A 197 -14.80 22.12 -10.78
N LYS A 198 -15.83 21.59 -11.43
CA LYS A 198 -16.84 20.77 -10.79
C LYS A 198 -16.48 19.30 -10.92
N LEU A 199 -16.15 18.64 -9.80
CA LEU A 199 -15.74 17.24 -9.80
C LEU A 199 -16.93 16.33 -9.53
N PRO A 200 -17.07 15.20 -10.25
CA PRO A 200 -18.01 14.16 -9.87
C PRO A 200 -17.61 13.57 -8.53
N CYS A 201 -18.58 13.23 -7.69
CA CYS A 201 -18.41 12.46 -6.47
C CYS A 201 -19.56 11.46 -6.38
N ARG A 202 -19.27 10.20 -6.63
CA ARG A 202 -20.28 9.15 -6.63
C ARG A 202 -20.35 8.55 -5.24
N ASN A 203 -21.53 8.51 -4.64
CA ASN A 203 -21.75 7.78 -3.40
C ASN A 203 -21.64 6.28 -3.66
N GLY A 204 -20.75 5.60 -2.98
CA GLY A 204 -20.58 4.14 -3.08
C GLY A 204 -19.11 3.70 -2.93
N ASP A 205 -18.89 2.41 -2.92
CA ASP A 205 -17.57 1.80 -2.89
C ASP A 205 -16.78 2.23 -4.15
N ASN A 206 -15.50 2.57 -3.99
CA ASN A 206 -14.59 3.02 -5.06
C ASN A 206 -14.79 4.46 -5.60
N TRP A 207 -15.43 5.38 -4.88
CA TRP A 207 -15.50 6.79 -5.31
C TRP A 207 -14.10 7.42 -5.51
N SER A 208 -13.10 6.95 -4.79
CA SER A 208 -11.73 7.43 -4.83
C SER A 208 -11.01 7.05 -6.13
N ARG A 209 -11.37 5.91 -6.75
CA ARG A 209 -10.77 5.37 -7.98
C ARG A 209 -11.60 5.71 -9.21
N ASP A 210 -11.87 7.00 -9.42
CA ASP A 210 -12.66 7.52 -10.53
C ASP A 210 -11.77 8.21 -11.56
N VAL A 211 -11.74 7.68 -12.80
CA VAL A 211 -10.93 8.21 -13.91
C VAL A 211 -11.32 9.65 -14.26
N ALA A 212 -12.60 10.00 -14.23
CA ALA A 212 -13.04 11.36 -14.58
C ALA A 212 -12.59 12.37 -13.52
N ARG A 213 -12.64 12.00 -12.23
CA ARG A 213 -12.10 12.84 -11.14
C ARG A 213 -10.61 13.05 -11.26
N LEU A 214 -9.86 11.98 -11.52
CA LEU A 214 -8.41 12.04 -11.75
C LEU A 214 -8.12 12.97 -12.93
N HIS A 215 -8.78 12.75 -14.06
CA HIS A 215 -8.60 13.51 -15.29
C HIS A 215 -8.88 14.99 -15.11
N LEU A 216 -10.02 15.37 -14.51
CA LEU A 216 -10.38 16.76 -14.28
C LEU A 216 -9.35 17.49 -13.39
N GLN A 217 -8.83 16.84 -12.37
CA GLN A 217 -7.82 17.42 -11.49
C GLN A 217 -6.47 17.59 -12.20
N PHE A 218 -6.06 16.62 -13.01
CA PHE A 218 -4.85 16.74 -13.82
C PHE A 218 -4.99 17.81 -14.90
N ALA A 219 -6.15 17.92 -15.53
CA ALA A 219 -6.42 18.96 -16.51
C ALA A 219 -6.35 20.36 -15.88
N ALA A 220 -6.91 20.53 -14.68
CA ALA A 220 -6.81 21.77 -13.91
C ALA A 220 -5.36 22.10 -13.52
N ALA A 221 -4.61 21.12 -13.06
CA ALA A 221 -3.20 21.26 -12.68
C ALA A 221 -2.33 21.65 -13.91
N GLY A 222 -2.51 20.94 -15.02
CA GLY A 222 -1.83 21.24 -16.29
C GLY A 222 -2.12 22.65 -16.79
N LEU A 223 -3.39 23.07 -16.73
CA LEU A 223 -3.79 24.43 -17.11
C LEU A 223 -3.16 25.48 -16.18
N ALA A 224 -3.21 25.29 -14.86
CA ALA A 224 -2.62 26.21 -13.89
C ALA A 224 -1.12 26.41 -14.14
N THR A 225 -0.41 25.35 -14.53
CA THR A 225 1.05 25.39 -14.78
C THR A 225 1.42 25.88 -16.18
N SER A 226 0.45 26.01 -17.10
CA SER A 226 0.67 26.49 -18.47
C SER A 226 0.93 28.00 -18.57
N PHE A 227 0.46 28.77 -17.58
CA PHE A 227 0.63 30.22 -17.57
C PHE A 227 2.08 30.61 -17.20
N LYS A 228 2.64 31.54 -17.99
CA LYS A 228 3.98 32.09 -17.76
C LYS A 228 3.90 33.29 -16.81
N GLY A 229 4.85 33.38 -15.87
CA GLY A 229 4.98 34.50 -14.93
C GLY A 229 4.76 34.08 -13.47
N ASN A 230 5.11 34.98 -12.52
CA ASN A 230 5.02 34.75 -11.06
C ASN A 230 3.67 35.21 -10.47
N TYR A 231 2.59 34.98 -11.19
CA TYR A 231 1.27 35.36 -10.68
C TYR A 231 0.61 34.18 -9.98
N PRO A 232 -0.09 34.43 -8.86
CA PRO A 232 -0.85 33.39 -8.22
C PRO A 232 -1.99 32.93 -9.12
N VAL A 233 -2.12 31.62 -9.28
CA VAL A 233 -3.27 30.97 -9.89
C VAL A 233 -3.96 30.18 -8.79
N TYR A 234 -5.24 30.40 -8.63
CA TYR A 234 -6.07 29.69 -7.67
C TYR A 234 -6.82 28.57 -8.38
N VAL A 235 -7.00 27.43 -7.71
CA VAL A 235 -7.80 26.32 -8.21
C VAL A 235 -8.90 26.04 -7.21
N LEU A 236 -10.14 26.12 -7.65
CA LEU A 236 -11.33 25.89 -6.85
C LEU A 236 -12.02 24.61 -7.32
N PHE A 237 -12.20 23.66 -6.42
CA PHE A 237 -12.98 22.46 -6.68
C PHE A 237 -14.32 22.52 -5.96
N ILE A 238 -15.38 22.11 -6.65
CA ILE A 238 -16.70 21.89 -6.07
C ILE A 238 -16.95 20.38 -6.06
N THR A 239 -16.91 19.81 -4.85
CA THR A 239 -17.00 18.35 -4.67
C THR A 239 -17.27 17.99 -3.20
N ASN A 240 -18.06 16.94 -2.97
CA ASN A 240 -18.24 16.35 -1.64
C ASN A 240 -17.11 15.40 -1.25
N CYS A 241 -16.31 14.96 -2.24
CA CYS A 241 -15.15 14.09 -2.02
C CYS A 241 -13.89 14.93 -2.04
N PHE A 242 -12.98 14.75 -1.07
CA PHE A 242 -11.75 15.55 -1.05
C PHE A 242 -10.92 15.37 -2.34
N PRO A 243 -10.27 16.43 -2.85
CA PRO A 243 -9.34 16.35 -3.98
C PRO A 243 -8.15 15.45 -3.69
N ILE A 244 -7.43 15.02 -4.74
CA ILE A 244 -6.23 14.15 -4.61
C ILE A 244 -5.18 14.85 -3.74
N PRO A 245 -4.89 14.32 -2.53
CA PRO A 245 -4.18 15.07 -1.49
C PRO A 245 -2.68 15.26 -1.76
N ASN A 246 -2.08 14.43 -2.60
CA ASN A 246 -0.69 14.58 -3.00
C ASN A 246 -0.51 15.29 -4.36
N LEU A 247 -1.57 15.58 -5.09
CA LEU A 247 -1.55 16.48 -6.26
C LEU A 247 -1.79 17.93 -5.81
N PHE A 248 -2.90 18.19 -5.13
CA PHE A 248 -3.23 19.46 -4.49
C PHE A 248 -3.05 19.30 -2.99
N THR A 249 -1.88 19.68 -2.50
CA THR A 249 -1.52 19.37 -1.12
C THR A 249 -2.32 20.20 -0.12
N CYS A 250 -2.56 19.61 1.02
CA CYS A 250 -3.24 20.27 2.11
C CYS A 250 -2.53 21.56 2.59
N LYS A 251 -1.20 21.66 2.40
CA LYS A 251 -0.44 22.89 2.68
C LYS A 251 -0.81 24.07 1.75
N GLU A 252 -1.36 23.75 0.59
CA GLU A 252 -1.77 24.70 -0.44
C GLU A 252 -3.27 25.03 -0.37
N LEU A 253 -4.03 24.31 0.46
CA LEU A 253 -5.44 24.57 0.73
C LEU A 253 -5.57 25.86 1.56
N ILE A 254 -6.14 26.91 0.98
CA ILE A 254 -6.30 28.21 1.63
C ILE A 254 -7.71 28.44 2.17
N GLY A 255 -8.70 27.66 1.71
CA GLY A 255 -10.08 27.72 2.21
C GLY A 255 -10.85 26.45 1.88
N HIS A 256 -11.69 26.02 2.84
CA HIS A 256 -12.64 24.93 2.67
C HIS A 256 -13.93 25.29 3.43
N GLU A 257 -15.05 25.31 2.72
CA GLU A 257 -16.39 25.53 3.27
C GLU A 257 -17.36 24.61 2.52
N GLY A 258 -18.13 23.84 3.24
CA GLY A 258 -19.07 22.88 2.62
C GLY A 258 -18.40 21.98 1.59
N ASN A 259 -18.84 22.07 0.34
CA ASN A 259 -18.29 21.30 -0.78
C ASN A 259 -17.28 22.09 -1.63
N VAL A 260 -16.84 23.27 -1.17
CA VAL A 260 -15.94 24.17 -1.91
C VAL A 260 -14.53 24.10 -1.33
N TRP A 261 -13.56 23.77 -2.17
CA TRP A 261 -12.14 23.61 -1.83
C TRP A 261 -11.31 24.58 -2.65
N LEU A 262 -10.67 25.58 -2.01
CA LEU A 262 -9.86 26.58 -2.68
C LEU A 262 -8.38 26.38 -2.38
N TYR A 263 -7.60 26.15 -3.44
CA TYR A 263 -6.15 25.95 -3.38
C TYR A 263 -5.40 27.13 -3.99
N ARG A 264 -4.21 27.40 -3.43
CA ARG A 264 -3.18 28.26 -4.01
C ARG A 264 -1.92 27.43 -4.21
N PRO A 265 -1.84 26.66 -5.30
CA PRO A 265 -0.73 25.74 -5.50
C PRO A 265 0.60 26.46 -5.75
N ASN A 266 1.69 25.85 -5.30
CA ASN A 266 3.02 26.23 -5.74
C ASN A 266 3.21 25.75 -7.19
N LEU A 267 3.15 26.70 -8.13
CA LEU A 267 3.15 26.37 -9.57
C LEU A 267 4.44 25.70 -10.05
N SER A 268 5.59 25.90 -9.39
CA SER A 268 6.82 25.21 -9.75
C SER A 268 6.75 23.74 -9.35
N VAL A 269 6.31 23.45 -8.12
CA VAL A 269 6.11 22.08 -7.63
C VAL A 269 5.01 21.36 -8.42
N LEU A 270 3.89 22.05 -8.65
CA LEU A 270 2.79 21.48 -9.43
C LEU A 270 3.20 21.15 -10.88
N ARG A 271 4.07 21.97 -11.50
CA ARG A 271 4.61 21.72 -12.84
C ARG A 271 5.46 20.46 -12.89
N GLU A 272 6.24 20.18 -11.87
CA GLU A 272 6.98 18.91 -11.75
C GLU A 272 6.03 17.73 -11.56
N LYS A 273 5.02 17.89 -10.70
CA LYS A 273 4.01 16.84 -10.44
C LYS A 273 3.24 16.43 -11.69
N VAL A 274 2.81 17.39 -12.54
CA VAL A 274 2.07 17.05 -13.76
C VAL A 274 2.94 16.40 -14.86
N GLN A 275 4.27 16.36 -14.69
CA GLN A 275 5.18 15.61 -15.56
C GLN A 275 5.31 14.13 -15.13
N LEU A 276 4.84 13.79 -13.96
CA LEU A 276 4.83 12.40 -13.47
C LEU A 276 3.78 11.58 -14.23
N PRO A 277 3.95 10.26 -14.33
CA PRO A 277 2.93 9.37 -14.87
C PRO A 277 1.59 9.58 -14.17
N VAL A 278 0.49 9.64 -14.92
CA VAL A 278 -0.84 9.79 -14.36
C VAL A 278 -1.26 8.54 -13.57
N GLY A 279 -0.86 7.37 -14.06
CA GLY A 279 -1.08 6.09 -13.40
C GLY A 279 0.22 5.42 -12.96
N SER A 280 0.12 4.18 -12.52
CA SER A 280 1.27 3.34 -12.16
C SER A 280 1.72 2.39 -13.29
N CYS A 281 1.27 2.63 -14.51
CA CYS A 281 1.66 1.88 -15.71
C CYS A 281 3.08 2.19 -16.19
N GLU A 282 3.66 3.32 -15.77
CA GLU A 282 5.07 3.66 -15.96
C GLU A 282 5.74 3.86 -14.61
N LEU A 283 7.04 3.63 -14.55
CA LEU A 283 7.82 3.87 -13.34
C LEU A 283 7.92 5.36 -13.03
N ALA A 284 7.88 5.70 -11.74
CA ALA A 284 8.04 7.06 -11.28
C ALA A 284 9.44 7.61 -11.61
N LEU A 285 9.47 8.87 -11.99
CA LEU A 285 10.71 9.62 -12.17
C LEU A 285 11.02 10.44 -10.91
N PRO A 286 12.31 10.60 -10.55
CA PRO A 286 12.67 11.49 -9.46
C PRO A 286 12.33 12.95 -9.83
N MET A 287 11.79 13.68 -8.86
CA MET A 287 11.58 15.12 -8.99
C MET A 287 12.92 15.84 -9.11
N ARG A 288 12.97 16.85 -9.95
CA ARG A 288 14.16 17.69 -10.12
C ARG A 288 14.27 18.65 -8.94
N GLY A 289 14.85 18.18 -7.82
CA GLY A 289 14.88 18.85 -6.52
C GLY A 289 15.55 20.23 -6.44
N LYS A 290 15.90 20.89 -7.56
CA LYS A 290 16.45 22.25 -7.56
C LYS A 290 15.42 23.35 -7.30
N GLU A 291 14.14 23.06 -7.45
CA GLU A 291 13.05 24.02 -7.26
C GLU A 291 12.06 23.66 -6.14
N LEU A 292 12.19 22.49 -5.53
CA LEU A 292 11.61 22.25 -4.21
C LEU A 292 12.34 23.20 -3.25
N VAL A 293 11.79 24.41 -3.11
CA VAL A 293 12.39 25.49 -2.31
C VAL A 293 12.34 25.10 -0.84
N TYR A 294 13.32 24.36 -0.42
CA TYR A 294 13.68 24.23 1.00
C TYR A 294 14.35 25.53 1.44
N ASN A 295 13.68 26.64 1.47
CA ASN A 295 14.09 27.94 2.05
C ASN A 295 15.62 28.13 2.26
N GLY A 296 16.46 27.68 1.33
CA GLY A 296 17.91 27.78 1.36
C GLY A 296 18.65 26.81 2.29
N ASN A 297 17.95 25.95 3.04
CA ASN A 297 18.56 24.92 3.88
C ASN A 297 18.55 23.56 3.16
N ALA A 298 19.52 22.69 3.49
CA ALA A 298 19.50 21.30 3.04
C ALA A 298 18.21 20.61 3.50
N PRO A 299 17.57 19.77 2.66
CA PRO A 299 16.33 19.08 3.04
C PRO A 299 16.57 18.19 4.26
N ARG A 300 15.63 18.20 5.18
CA ARG A 300 15.64 17.37 6.39
C ARG A 300 14.99 16.05 6.05
N GLU A 301 15.78 15.02 5.86
CA GLU A 301 15.38 13.70 5.39
C GLU A 301 15.65 12.64 6.45
N ALA A 302 14.73 11.69 6.61
CA ALA A 302 14.87 10.58 7.55
C ALA A 302 14.25 9.29 7.03
N TYR A 303 14.84 8.16 7.42
CA TYR A 303 14.15 6.89 7.45
C TYR A 303 13.25 6.83 8.68
N ALA A 304 12.06 6.30 8.55
CA ALA A 304 11.16 6.13 9.68
C ALA A 304 10.58 4.73 9.73
N THR A 305 10.35 4.23 10.95
CA THR A 305 9.61 2.99 11.21
C THR A 305 8.73 3.15 12.44
N ILE A 306 7.85 2.17 12.69
CA ILE A 306 6.93 2.20 13.82
C ILE A 306 6.80 0.84 14.51
N LEU A 307 6.78 0.88 15.85
CA LEU A 307 6.44 -0.26 16.71
C LEU A 307 5.27 0.12 17.61
N HIS A 308 4.09 -0.44 17.34
CA HIS A 308 2.84 0.00 17.98
C HIS A 308 2.10 -1.08 18.77
N SER A 309 2.62 -2.29 18.88
CA SER A 309 1.86 -3.37 19.56
C SER A 309 2.71 -4.50 20.14
N ALA A 310 3.99 -4.59 19.86
CA ALA A 310 4.79 -5.68 20.42
C ALA A 310 6.31 -5.42 20.33
N HIS A 311 7.02 -5.82 21.39
CA HIS A 311 8.48 -5.86 21.42
C HIS A 311 9.09 -6.89 20.44
N VAL A 312 8.27 -7.78 19.89
CA VAL A 312 8.68 -8.84 18.95
C VAL A 312 9.43 -8.29 17.73
N TYR A 313 9.10 -7.07 17.30
CA TYR A 313 9.74 -6.41 16.16
C TYR A 313 10.96 -5.54 16.51
N VAL A 314 11.34 -5.43 17.79
CA VAL A 314 12.50 -4.63 18.22
C VAL A 314 13.79 -5.12 17.55
N CYS A 315 14.02 -6.42 17.55
CA CYS A 315 15.17 -7.00 16.87
C CYS A 315 15.17 -6.71 15.35
N GLY A 316 14.02 -6.79 14.71
CA GLY A 316 13.86 -6.42 13.30
C GLY A 316 14.22 -4.96 13.03
N ALA A 317 13.67 -4.04 13.84
CA ALA A 317 13.98 -2.61 13.73
C ALA A 317 15.48 -2.30 13.97
N ILE A 318 16.12 -2.99 14.92
CA ILE A 318 17.58 -2.88 15.14
C ILE A 318 18.36 -3.32 13.90
N ALA A 319 18.02 -4.49 13.34
CA ALA A 319 18.67 -4.99 12.13
C ALA A 319 18.41 -4.06 10.92
N ALA A 320 17.21 -3.50 10.79
CA ALA A 320 16.91 -2.51 9.76
C ALA A 320 17.79 -1.27 9.87
N ALA A 321 17.96 -0.69 11.09
CA ALA A 321 18.86 0.44 11.30
C ALA A 321 20.30 0.12 10.88
N GLN A 322 20.81 -1.04 11.30
CA GLN A 322 22.17 -1.46 10.97
C GLN A 322 22.32 -1.69 9.45
N SER A 323 21.33 -2.27 8.79
CA SER A 323 21.37 -2.48 7.34
C SER A 323 21.37 -1.15 6.57
N ILE A 324 20.62 -0.14 7.01
CA ILE A 324 20.66 1.21 6.43
C ILE A 324 22.06 1.80 6.58
N ARG A 325 22.69 1.72 7.75
CA ARG A 325 24.06 2.22 7.96
C ARG A 325 25.09 1.47 7.14
N MET A 326 24.98 0.15 7.05
CA MET A 326 25.86 -0.69 6.23
C MET A 326 25.71 -0.41 4.73
N SER A 327 24.54 0.04 4.27
CA SER A 327 24.33 0.47 2.89
C SER A 327 24.94 1.85 2.57
N GLY A 328 25.52 2.53 3.57
CA GLY A 328 26.21 3.82 3.41
C GLY A 328 25.33 5.06 3.61
N SER A 329 24.08 4.90 4.03
CA SER A 329 23.23 6.05 4.34
C SER A 329 23.62 6.73 5.66
N SER A 330 23.71 8.06 5.64
CA SER A 330 23.93 8.91 6.82
C SER A 330 22.66 9.65 7.28
N ARG A 331 21.51 9.38 6.65
CA ARG A 331 20.22 10.05 6.97
C ARG A 331 19.78 9.73 8.40
N ASP A 332 18.98 10.61 8.98
CA ASP A 332 18.38 10.37 10.29
C ASP A 332 17.56 9.08 10.28
N LEU A 333 17.57 8.39 11.43
CA LEU A 333 16.72 7.23 11.68
C LEU A 333 15.72 7.59 12.77
N VAL A 334 14.42 7.53 12.51
CA VAL A 334 13.36 7.87 13.46
C VAL A 334 12.46 6.67 13.69
N ILE A 335 12.25 6.32 14.95
CA ILE A 335 11.32 5.24 15.30
C ILE A 335 10.21 5.74 16.19
N LEU A 336 8.97 5.49 15.77
CA LEU A 336 7.78 5.77 16.55
C LEU A 336 7.45 4.57 17.43
N VAL A 337 7.35 4.77 18.73
CA VAL A 337 7.06 3.71 19.70
C VAL A 337 5.94 4.12 20.63
N ASP A 338 5.10 3.19 21.01
CA ASP A 338 4.08 3.39 22.03
C ASP A 338 4.56 2.99 23.43
N GLU A 339 3.67 3.06 24.40
CA GLU A 339 3.96 2.74 25.81
C GLU A 339 4.24 1.24 26.07
N THR A 340 3.85 0.34 25.13
CA THR A 340 4.09 -1.11 25.28
C THR A 340 5.56 -1.48 25.09
N ILE A 341 6.36 -0.59 24.48
CA ILE A 341 7.79 -0.79 24.30
C ILE A 341 8.52 -0.32 25.57
N SER A 342 9.11 -1.26 26.31
CA SER A 342 9.82 -0.99 27.56
C SER A 342 11.05 -0.09 27.38
N GLU A 343 11.50 0.58 28.43
CA GLU A 343 12.72 1.42 28.39
C GLU A 343 13.96 0.60 28.02
N TYR A 344 14.02 -0.68 28.40
CA TYR A 344 15.07 -1.61 27.95
C TYR A 344 15.10 -1.72 26.41
N HIS A 345 13.94 -2.00 25.80
CA HIS A 345 13.87 -2.12 24.35
C HIS A 345 14.15 -0.77 23.65
N LYS A 346 13.70 0.35 24.25
CA LYS A 346 14.02 1.70 23.73
C LYS A 346 15.51 1.96 23.75
N SER A 347 16.21 1.60 24.83
CA SER A 347 17.68 1.75 24.89
C SER A 347 18.42 0.96 23.81
N GLY A 348 17.89 -0.22 23.43
CA GLY A 348 18.42 -1.00 22.32
C GLY A 348 18.20 -0.33 20.95
N LEU A 349 17.02 0.26 20.76
CA LEU A 349 16.70 1.02 19.55
C LEU A 349 17.59 2.27 19.42
N GLU A 350 17.78 3.01 20.51
CA GLU A 350 18.68 4.18 20.57
C GLU A 350 20.14 3.78 20.31
N ALA A 351 20.60 2.69 20.92
CA ALA A 351 21.94 2.15 20.69
C ALA A 351 22.14 1.68 19.23
N ALA A 352 21.09 1.27 18.54
CA ALA A 352 21.12 0.95 17.12
C ALA A 352 21.14 2.19 16.22
N GLY A 353 20.92 3.39 16.76
CA GLY A 353 20.95 4.68 16.05
C GLY A 353 19.59 5.29 15.74
N TRP A 354 18.50 4.71 16.26
CA TRP A 354 17.17 5.30 16.12
C TRP A 354 16.98 6.50 17.06
N LYS A 355 16.41 7.58 16.56
CA LYS A 355 15.82 8.67 17.35
C LYS A 355 14.41 8.23 17.79
N VAL A 356 14.26 7.81 19.04
CA VAL A 356 13.00 7.28 19.56
C VAL A 356 12.00 8.40 19.82
N ARG A 357 10.81 8.28 19.26
CA ARG A 357 9.66 9.21 19.45
C ARG A 357 8.49 8.44 20.05
N LYS A 358 8.04 8.85 21.24
CA LYS A 358 6.86 8.28 21.89
C LYS A 358 5.59 8.79 21.23
N ILE A 359 4.65 7.88 20.93
CA ILE A 359 3.36 8.19 20.32
C ILE A 359 2.22 7.57 21.12
N GLN A 360 1.04 8.16 20.98
CA GLN A 360 -0.22 7.50 21.31
C GLN A 360 -0.68 6.70 20.11
N ARG A 361 -1.05 5.43 20.33
CA ARG A 361 -1.59 4.57 19.28
C ARG A 361 -2.87 5.14 18.70
N ILE A 362 -3.10 4.85 17.44
CA ILE A 362 -4.37 5.13 16.76
C ILE A 362 -5.04 3.79 16.50
N ARG A 363 -6.22 3.61 17.11
CA ARG A 363 -7.00 2.40 16.93
C ARG A 363 -7.67 2.40 15.56
N ASN A 364 -7.62 1.27 14.88
CA ASN A 364 -8.49 1.03 13.74
C ASN A 364 -9.93 0.79 14.25
N PRO A 365 -10.90 1.67 13.97
CA PRO A 365 -12.24 1.57 14.54
C PRO A 365 -13.00 0.32 14.10
N LYS A 366 -12.63 -0.24 12.93
CA LYS A 366 -13.25 -1.44 12.34
C LYS A 366 -12.56 -2.76 12.73
N ALA A 367 -11.42 -2.70 13.43
CA ALA A 367 -10.73 -3.89 13.88
C ALA A 367 -11.35 -4.47 15.17
N GLU A 368 -11.37 -5.79 15.26
CA GLU A 368 -11.72 -6.49 16.51
C GLU A 368 -10.66 -6.18 17.57
N LYS A 369 -11.07 -6.27 18.85
CA LYS A 369 -10.15 -6.11 19.96
C LYS A 369 -9.12 -7.23 19.96
N ASP A 370 -7.86 -6.88 20.22
CA ASP A 370 -6.71 -7.78 20.22
C ASP A 370 -6.40 -8.41 18.84
N ALA A 371 -7.01 -7.91 17.75
CA ALA A 371 -6.65 -8.30 16.41
C ALA A 371 -5.29 -7.69 16.00
N TYR A 372 -4.57 -8.39 15.10
CA TYR A 372 -3.24 -7.94 14.63
C TYR A 372 -3.25 -6.55 13.99
N ASN A 373 -4.40 -6.12 13.44
CA ASN A 373 -4.60 -4.84 12.75
C ASN A 373 -5.23 -3.76 13.65
N GLU A 374 -5.46 -4.03 14.93
CA GLU A 374 -6.14 -3.09 15.83
C GLU A 374 -5.42 -1.73 15.91
N TRP A 375 -4.10 -1.73 15.86
CA TRP A 375 -3.28 -0.54 16.07
C TRP A 375 -2.48 -0.11 14.83
N ASN A 376 -2.72 -0.71 13.68
CA ASN A 376 -1.99 -0.42 12.45
C ASN A 376 -2.13 1.03 11.98
N TYR A 377 -3.26 1.69 12.29
CA TYR A 377 -3.48 3.10 11.95
C TYR A 377 -2.54 4.05 12.70
N SER A 378 -1.81 3.56 13.71
CA SER A 378 -0.72 4.32 14.32
C SER A 378 0.35 4.75 13.31
N LYS A 379 0.45 4.09 12.14
CA LYS A 379 1.29 4.49 11.01
C LYS A 379 0.98 5.92 10.51
N PHE A 380 -0.24 6.41 10.68
CA PHE A 380 -0.62 7.78 10.31
C PHE A 380 0.18 8.85 11.08
N ARG A 381 0.77 8.50 12.24
CA ARG A 381 1.67 9.38 12.99
C ARG A 381 2.91 9.81 12.19
N LEU A 382 3.27 9.13 11.11
CA LEU A 382 4.35 9.53 10.22
C LEU A 382 4.15 10.94 9.65
N TRP A 383 2.91 11.31 9.32
CA TRP A 383 2.59 12.64 8.81
C TRP A 383 2.75 13.75 9.86
N GLN A 384 2.88 13.42 11.15
CA GLN A 384 3.16 14.38 12.21
C GLN A 384 4.65 14.65 12.44
N LEU A 385 5.55 13.97 11.75
CA LEU A 385 7.00 14.20 11.83
C LEU A 385 7.42 15.46 11.03
N THR A 386 6.77 16.59 11.26
CA THR A 386 6.91 17.84 10.50
C THR A 386 8.25 18.55 10.69
N ASP A 387 9.10 18.05 11.56
CA ASP A 387 10.51 18.42 11.65
C ASP A 387 11.36 17.83 10.50
N TYR A 388 10.80 16.93 9.69
CA TYR A 388 11.37 16.44 8.45
C TYR A 388 10.56 16.90 7.25
N ASP A 389 11.25 17.16 6.15
CA ASP A 389 10.62 17.56 4.88
C ASP A 389 10.17 16.35 4.08
N LYS A 390 10.94 15.24 4.18
CA LYS A 390 10.62 13.98 3.51
C LYS A 390 11.08 12.77 4.33
N ILE A 391 10.32 11.70 4.28
CA ILE A 391 10.56 10.46 4.98
C ILE A 391 10.49 9.29 4.00
N ILE A 392 11.43 8.36 4.13
CA ILE A 392 11.28 7.01 3.62
C ILE A 392 10.80 6.15 4.78
N PHE A 393 9.53 5.78 4.75
CA PHE A 393 8.99 4.81 5.69
C PHE A 393 9.41 3.39 5.30
N ILE A 394 9.78 2.59 6.29
CA ILE A 394 10.07 1.16 6.15
C ILE A 394 9.39 0.39 7.28
N ASP A 395 8.80 -0.77 6.99
CA ASP A 395 8.32 -1.68 8.03
C ASP A 395 9.50 -2.29 8.82
N ALA A 396 9.28 -2.66 10.07
CA ALA A 396 10.34 -3.15 10.97
C ALA A 396 10.84 -4.58 10.63
N ASP A 397 10.27 -5.24 9.65
CA ASP A 397 10.62 -6.56 9.14
C ASP A 397 11.25 -6.51 7.74
N LEU A 398 11.87 -5.40 7.42
CA LEU A 398 12.63 -5.21 6.19
C LEU A 398 14.14 -5.27 6.43
N LEU A 399 14.86 -5.61 5.38
CA LEU A 399 16.32 -5.54 5.34
C LEU A 399 16.77 -4.73 4.14
N ILE A 400 17.55 -3.68 4.37
CA ILE A 400 18.12 -2.85 3.31
C ILE A 400 19.41 -3.51 2.83
N LEU A 401 19.45 -3.96 1.58
CA LEU A 401 20.63 -4.60 0.99
C LEU A 401 21.49 -3.63 0.18
N ARG A 402 20.90 -2.57 -0.34
CA ARG A 402 21.56 -1.49 -1.09
C ARG A 402 20.96 -0.15 -0.69
N ASN A 403 21.76 0.92 -0.85
CA ASN A 403 21.34 2.27 -0.52
C ASN A 403 20.11 2.69 -1.36
N ILE A 404 19.07 3.18 -0.69
CA ILE A 404 17.82 3.68 -1.29
C ILE A 404 17.60 5.17 -1.04
N ASP A 405 18.64 5.94 -0.66
CA ASP A 405 18.50 7.38 -0.39
C ASP A 405 17.97 8.16 -1.61
N PHE A 406 18.16 7.64 -2.84
CA PHE A 406 17.61 8.27 -4.04
C PHE A 406 16.06 8.35 -4.03
N LEU A 407 15.39 7.55 -3.21
CA LEU A 407 13.94 7.63 -3.03
C LEU A 407 13.50 8.95 -2.38
N PHE A 408 14.39 9.67 -1.67
CA PHE A 408 14.08 11.03 -1.21
C PHE A 408 13.83 12.02 -2.37
N GLY A 409 14.33 11.74 -3.57
CA GLY A 409 13.99 12.49 -4.78
C GLY A 409 12.62 12.16 -5.38
N MET A 410 11.93 11.14 -4.89
CA MET A 410 10.65 10.69 -5.43
C MET A 410 9.46 11.44 -4.79
N PRO A 411 8.31 11.52 -5.49
CA PRO A 411 7.11 12.16 -4.96
C PRO A 411 6.44 11.37 -3.83
N GLU A 412 5.59 12.03 -3.06
CA GLU A 412 4.73 11.38 -2.08
C GLU A 412 3.75 10.45 -2.77
N ILE A 413 3.47 9.47 -2.32
CA ILE A 413 3.35 8.03 -2.22
C ILE A 413 4.05 7.38 -3.42
N THR A 414 5.35 7.23 -3.30
CA THR A 414 6.13 6.32 -4.15
C THR A 414 6.31 5.01 -3.41
N ALA A 415 5.89 3.92 -4.04
CA ALA A 415 5.89 2.58 -3.45
C ALA A 415 5.91 1.49 -4.55
N THR A 416 6.18 0.26 -4.17
CA THR A 416 6.02 -0.90 -5.08
C THR A 416 4.56 -1.29 -5.21
N GLY A 417 4.18 -1.87 -6.34
CA GLY A 417 2.87 -2.51 -6.49
C GLY A 417 2.72 -3.71 -5.56
N ASN A 418 1.49 -3.96 -5.12
CA ASN A 418 1.15 -5.10 -4.28
C ASN A 418 0.29 -6.10 -5.06
N ASN A 419 -0.96 -5.74 -5.31
CA ASN A 419 -1.91 -6.57 -6.03
C ASN A 419 -2.81 -5.64 -6.86
N ALA A 420 -2.97 -5.96 -8.13
CA ALA A 420 -3.76 -5.16 -9.06
C ALA A 420 -3.38 -3.65 -9.01
N THR A 421 -4.35 -2.79 -8.77
CA THR A 421 -4.23 -1.33 -8.79
C THR A 421 -3.62 -0.71 -7.52
N LEU A 422 -3.14 -1.53 -6.58
CA LEU A 422 -2.81 -1.13 -5.22
C LEU A 422 -1.30 -1.11 -4.99
N PHE A 423 -0.85 -0.23 -4.09
CA PHE A 423 0.54 -0.22 -3.63
C PHE A 423 0.73 -0.96 -2.30
N ASN A 424 1.97 -1.41 -2.06
CA ASN A 424 2.40 -1.96 -0.78
C ASN A 424 2.92 -0.85 0.14
N SER A 425 2.42 -0.80 1.37
CA SER A 425 2.77 0.24 2.35
C SER A 425 4.04 -0.05 3.16
N GLY A 426 4.79 -1.10 2.83
CA GLY A 426 6.00 -1.50 3.58
C GLY A 426 7.22 -0.62 3.30
N VAL A 427 7.31 -0.04 2.10
CA VAL A 427 8.27 1.03 1.75
C VAL A 427 7.49 2.14 1.07
N MET A 428 7.52 3.33 1.65
CA MET A 428 6.79 4.49 1.11
C MET A 428 7.59 5.78 1.29
N VAL A 429 7.49 6.67 0.30
CA VAL A 429 7.91 8.06 0.44
C VAL A 429 6.74 8.88 0.99
N VAL A 430 6.97 9.60 2.08
CA VAL A 430 5.98 10.42 2.80
C VAL A 430 6.48 11.84 2.94
N GLU A 431 5.61 12.82 2.72
CA GLU A 431 5.85 14.24 2.98
C GLU A 431 5.06 14.68 4.22
N PRO A 432 5.70 14.78 5.42
CA PRO A 432 5.00 15.07 6.66
C PRO A 432 4.20 16.36 6.62
N SER A 433 2.95 16.29 7.09
CA SER A 433 2.02 17.41 7.12
C SER A 433 0.93 17.18 8.16
N ASN A 434 0.82 18.07 9.16
CA ASN A 434 -0.25 17.97 10.17
C ASN A 434 -1.64 18.00 9.55
N CYS A 435 -1.83 18.74 8.46
CA CYS A 435 -3.13 18.79 7.84
C CYS A 435 -3.44 17.53 7.01
N THR A 436 -2.45 16.87 6.41
CA THR A 436 -2.63 15.53 5.83
C THR A 436 -2.93 14.49 6.91
N PHE A 437 -2.25 14.58 8.07
CA PHE A 437 -2.62 13.77 9.24
C PHE A 437 -4.07 13.99 9.64
N GLN A 438 -4.54 15.25 9.69
CA GLN A 438 -5.93 15.54 10.03
C GLN A 438 -6.90 14.96 9.00
N LEU A 439 -6.60 15.06 7.69
CA LEU A 439 -7.39 14.43 6.63
C LEU A 439 -7.51 12.91 6.84
N LEU A 440 -6.41 12.24 7.21
CA LEU A 440 -6.43 10.81 7.53
C LEU A 440 -7.33 10.50 8.74
N MET A 441 -7.37 11.39 9.73
CA MET A 441 -8.18 11.20 10.93
C MET A 441 -9.65 11.50 10.71
N ASP A 442 -9.97 12.49 9.88
CA ASP A 442 -11.36 12.91 9.60
C ASP A 442 -12.16 11.79 8.92
N HIS A 443 -11.50 10.99 8.07
CA HIS A 443 -12.13 9.91 7.31
C HIS A 443 -11.96 8.51 7.93
N ILE A 444 -11.40 8.42 9.14
CA ILE A 444 -11.03 7.13 9.78
C ILE A 444 -12.22 6.18 9.99
N ASN A 445 -13.43 6.72 10.14
CA ASN A 445 -14.65 5.94 10.34
C ASN A 445 -15.39 5.64 9.04
N GLU A 446 -15.14 6.39 7.98
CA GLU A 446 -15.86 6.33 6.71
C GLU A 446 -15.24 5.32 5.76
N ILE A 447 -13.92 5.37 5.63
CA ILE A 447 -13.18 4.55 4.66
C ILE A 447 -13.06 3.10 5.14
N GLU A 448 -13.36 2.18 4.23
CA GLU A 448 -13.18 0.76 4.44
C GLU A 448 -11.86 0.27 3.81
N SER A 449 -11.00 -0.30 4.65
CA SER A 449 -9.74 -0.88 4.20
C SER A 449 -9.95 -2.28 3.63
N TYR A 450 -9.56 -2.54 2.38
CA TYR A 450 -9.72 -3.84 1.72
C TYR A 450 -9.04 -5.00 2.46
N ASN A 451 -7.95 -4.73 3.17
CA ASN A 451 -7.21 -5.72 3.96
C ASN A 451 -7.42 -5.56 5.48
N GLY A 452 -8.29 -4.64 5.87
CA GLY A 452 -8.57 -4.32 7.27
C GLY A 452 -7.40 -3.64 8.00
N GLY A 453 -6.37 -3.17 7.30
CA GLY A 453 -5.18 -2.53 7.87
C GLY A 453 -4.90 -1.15 7.28
N ASP A 454 -3.74 -0.58 7.64
CA ASP A 454 -3.26 0.72 7.17
C ASP A 454 -3.07 0.76 5.64
N GLN A 455 -2.54 -0.31 5.05
CA GLN A 455 -2.29 -0.36 3.61
C GLN A 455 -3.57 -0.13 2.81
N GLY A 456 -4.66 -0.83 3.15
CA GLY A 456 -5.92 -0.66 2.44
C GLY A 456 -6.50 0.74 2.63
N TYR A 457 -6.41 1.31 3.82
CA TYR A 457 -6.86 2.66 4.11
C TYR A 457 -6.07 3.70 3.31
N LEU A 458 -4.75 3.63 3.33
CA LEU A 458 -3.89 4.57 2.60
C LEU A 458 -4.09 4.50 1.08
N ASN A 459 -4.40 3.31 0.54
CA ASN A 459 -4.75 3.14 -0.88
C ASN A 459 -6.08 3.79 -1.26
N GLU A 460 -6.99 4.04 -0.33
CA GLU A 460 -8.24 4.79 -0.58
C GLU A 460 -8.02 6.31 -0.52
N ILE A 461 -7.10 6.77 0.33
CA ILE A 461 -6.75 8.20 0.46
C ILE A 461 -5.84 8.65 -0.69
N PHE A 462 -4.76 7.91 -0.93
CA PHE A 462 -3.73 8.25 -1.91
C PHE A 462 -3.89 7.41 -3.18
N THR A 463 -4.89 7.74 -3.97
CA THR A 463 -5.19 7.01 -5.20
C THR A 463 -4.21 7.32 -6.32
N TRP A 464 -3.56 8.47 -6.30
CA TRP A 464 -2.48 8.82 -7.20
C TRP A 464 -1.14 8.46 -6.55
N TRP A 465 -0.67 7.25 -6.81
CA TRP A 465 0.58 6.73 -6.29
C TRP A 465 1.57 6.42 -7.42
N HIS A 466 2.86 6.37 -7.09
CA HIS A 466 3.95 6.28 -8.06
C HIS A 466 4.68 4.97 -7.89
N ARG A 467 4.73 4.20 -8.96
CA ARG A 467 5.33 2.87 -8.95
C ARG A 467 6.86 2.94 -9.03
N ILE A 468 7.52 2.17 -8.17
CA ILE A 468 8.94 1.84 -8.25
C ILE A 468 9.12 0.33 -8.44
N PRO A 469 10.29 -0.13 -8.96
CA PRO A 469 10.58 -1.53 -9.18
C PRO A 469 10.36 -2.41 -7.95
N ARG A 470 9.87 -3.63 -8.17
CA ARG A 470 9.57 -4.62 -7.13
C ARG A 470 10.75 -4.94 -6.23
N HIS A 471 11.98 -4.93 -6.76
CA HIS A 471 13.19 -5.16 -5.96
C HIS A 471 13.51 -4.04 -4.96
N MET A 472 12.76 -2.91 -4.98
CA MET A 472 12.82 -1.88 -3.93
C MET A 472 12.00 -2.23 -2.68
N ASN A 473 11.14 -3.25 -2.76
CA ASN A 473 10.40 -3.83 -1.64
C ASN A 473 9.98 -5.25 -1.99
N PHE A 474 10.96 -6.16 -2.05
CA PHE A 474 10.72 -7.53 -2.46
C PHE A 474 10.11 -8.34 -1.32
N LEU A 475 8.88 -8.76 -1.51
CA LEU A 475 8.06 -9.49 -0.51
C LEU A 475 8.48 -10.96 -0.34
N LYS A 476 9.72 -11.31 -0.42
CA LYS A 476 10.29 -12.66 -0.19
C LYS A 476 9.34 -13.80 -0.62
N HIS A 477 8.87 -13.77 -1.84
CA HIS A 477 7.96 -14.75 -2.39
C HIS A 477 8.61 -15.44 -3.60
N PHE A 478 8.69 -16.78 -3.58
CA PHE A 478 9.39 -17.60 -4.57
C PHE A 478 8.43 -18.64 -5.15
N TRP A 479 7.29 -18.19 -5.68
CA TRP A 479 6.19 -19.06 -6.10
C TRP A 479 6.23 -19.51 -7.55
N ILE A 480 7.07 -18.88 -8.38
CA ILE A 480 7.06 -19.11 -9.82
C ILE A 480 7.91 -20.34 -10.13
N GLY A 481 7.32 -21.29 -10.88
CA GLY A 481 8.01 -22.40 -11.47
C GLY A 481 8.29 -23.61 -10.57
N ASP A 482 9.04 -24.54 -11.12
CA ASP A 482 9.51 -25.73 -10.41
C ASP A 482 10.70 -25.42 -9.46
N GLU A 483 11.24 -26.42 -8.81
CA GLU A 483 12.32 -26.24 -7.83
C GLU A 483 13.63 -25.70 -8.45
N GLU A 484 13.91 -25.99 -9.73
CA GLU A 484 15.07 -25.44 -10.42
C GLU A 484 14.86 -23.98 -10.81
N GLU A 485 13.66 -23.60 -11.23
CA GLU A 485 13.30 -22.20 -11.52
C GLU A 485 13.34 -21.35 -10.25
N LYS A 486 12.79 -21.85 -9.13
CA LYS A 486 12.90 -21.19 -7.81
C LYS A 486 14.35 -21.02 -7.38
N LYS A 487 15.19 -22.03 -7.59
CA LYS A 487 16.61 -21.98 -7.26
C LYS A 487 17.35 -20.98 -8.16
N GLN A 488 17.02 -20.95 -9.44
CA GLN A 488 17.59 -19.98 -10.37
C GLN A 488 17.20 -18.56 -10.00
N MET A 489 15.92 -18.31 -9.66
CA MET A 489 15.45 -17.03 -9.15
C MET A 489 16.23 -16.59 -7.90
N LYS A 490 16.35 -17.47 -6.89
CA LYS A 490 17.14 -17.19 -5.68
C LYS A 490 18.59 -16.85 -6.02
N THR A 491 19.19 -17.58 -6.97
CA THR A 491 20.56 -17.32 -7.41
C THR A 491 20.69 -15.96 -8.11
N THR A 492 19.76 -15.63 -8.98
CA THR A 492 19.72 -14.33 -9.67
C THR A 492 19.58 -13.17 -8.68
N LEU A 493 18.62 -13.28 -7.75
CA LEU A 493 18.34 -12.20 -6.79
C LEU A 493 19.46 -11.98 -5.77
N PHE A 494 20.16 -13.03 -5.33
CA PHE A 494 21.13 -12.97 -4.23
C PHE A 494 22.58 -13.28 -4.62
N GLY A 495 22.83 -13.78 -5.83
CA GLY A 495 24.15 -14.28 -6.22
C GLY A 495 25.18 -13.19 -6.54
N ALA A 496 24.77 -11.97 -6.82
CA ALA A 496 25.67 -10.83 -7.02
C ALA A 496 26.05 -10.17 -5.68
N GLU A 497 27.17 -9.44 -5.66
CA GLU A 497 27.58 -8.61 -4.50
C GLU A 497 27.89 -7.19 -4.99
N PRO A 498 27.06 -6.18 -4.71
CA PRO A 498 25.79 -6.28 -3.99
C PRO A 498 24.71 -7.04 -4.79
N PRO A 499 23.71 -7.62 -4.11
CA PRO A 499 22.62 -8.33 -4.77
C PRO A 499 21.77 -7.40 -5.65
N ILE A 500 20.99 -7.94 -6.58
CA ILE A 500 20.06 -7.16 -7.42
C ILE A 500 19.01 -6.48 -6.55
N LEU A 501 18.51 -7.16 -5.51
CA LEU A 501 17.54 -6.62 -4.57
C LEU A 501 18.10 -5.42 -3.79
N TYR A 502 17.28 -4.37 -3.67
CA TYR A 502 17.56 -3.24 -2.79
C TYR A 502 16.99 -3.46 -1.39
N VAL A 503 15.76 -3.94 -1.31
CA VAL A 503 15.06 -4.16 -0.03
C VAL A 503 14.40 -5.53 -0.04
N LEU A 504 14.62 -6.29 1.01
CA LEU A 504 14.01 -7.60 1.25
C LEU A 504 13.01 -7.50 2.39
N HIS A 505 11.75 -7.85 2.13
CA HIS A 505 10.65 -7.81 3.08
C HIS A 505 10.28 -9.23 3.52
N TYR A 506 10.41 -9.52 4.81
CA TYR A 506 10.23 -10.87 5.37
C TYR A 506 8.76 -11.16 5.68
N LEU A 507 8.06 -11.80 4.77
CA LEU A 507 6.74 -12.37 5.03
C LEU A 507 6.85 -13.70 5.80
N GLY A 508 5.79 -14.06 6.53
CA GLY A 508 5.75 -15.26 7.34
C GLY A 508 6.58 -15.14 8.62
N LEU A 509 7.20 -16.24 9.05
CA LEU A 509 8.03 -16.26 10.25
C LEU A 509 9.31 -15.44 10.05
N LYS A 510 9.56 -14.56 10.99
CA LYS A 510 10.67 -13.60 10.88
C LYS A 510 12.02 -14.26 11.20
N PRO A 511 13.14 -13.83 10.57
CA PRO A 511 14.46 -14.45 10.79
C PRO A 511 14.84 -14.56 12.27
N TRP A 512 14.62 -13.51 13.06
CA TRP A 512 14.95 -13.52 14.49
C TRP A 512 14.04 -14.40 15.35
N LEU A 513 12.88 -14.82 14.86
CA LEU A 513 11.97 -15.75 15.51
C LEU A 513 12.14 -17.20 15.04
N CYS A 514 13.03 -17.43 14.08
CA CYS A 514 13.35 -18.71 13.50
C CYS A 514 14.70 -19.23 14.03
N PHE A 515 15.03 -20.47 13.72
CA PHE A 515 16.39 -20.97 13.90
C PHE A 515 17.36 -20.22 13.01
N ARG A 516 18.59 -20.04 13.51
CA ARG A 516 19.60 -19.31 12.78
C ARG A 516 19.88 -19.95 11.42
N ASP A 517 20.05 -19.10 10.43
CA ASP A 517 20.52 -19.39 9.08
C ASP A 517 19.57 -20.23 8.21
N TYR A 518 18.37 -20.58 8.66
CA TYR A 518 17.38 -21.14 7.77
C TYR A 518 15.97 -20.58 7.98
N ASP A 519 15.08 -20.81 7.01
CA ASP A 519 13.73 -20.23 7.00
C ASP A 519 12.72 -21.25 7.55
N CYS A 520 12.07 -20.92 8.65
CA CYS A 520 11.06 -21.77 9.31
C CYS A 520 9.70 -21.79 8.60
N ASN A 521 9.52 -21.13 7.46
CA ASN A 521 8.27 -21.20 6.71
C ASN A 521 8.10 -22.53 5.93
N TRP A 522 9.16 -23.35 5.86
CA TRP A 522 9.20 -24.62 5.15
C TRP A 522 8.16 -25.65 5.62
N ASN A 523 7.69 -25.58 6.85
CA ASN A 523 6.76 -26.53 7.46
C ASN A 523 5.29 -26.07 7.49
N ALA A 524 4.99 -24.94 6.86
CA ALA A 524 3.64 -24.39 6.77
C ALA A 524 3.23 -24.23 5.31
N ASP A 525 2.25 -25.01 4.84
CA ASP A 525 1.83 -25.06 3.43
C ASP A 525 1.58 -23.67 2.84
N ILE A 526 0.93 -22.78 3.62
CA ILE A 526 0.60 -21.43 3.16
C ILE A 526 1.82 -20.48 3.10
N PHE A 527 2.94 -20.85 3.74
CA PHE A 527 4.16 -20.03 3.78
C PHE A 527 5.34 -20.71 3.06
N HIS A 528 5.16 -21.92 2.58
CA HIS A 528 6.22 -22.67 1.89
C HIS A 528 6.80 -21.90 0.71
N GLU A 529 5.97 -21.12 0.02
CA GLU A 529 6.39 -20.25 -1.07
C GLU A 529 7.34 -19.13 -0.65
N PHE A 530 7.34 -18.75 0.63
CA PHE A 530 8.23 -17.73 1.18
C PHE A 530 9.52 -18.32 1.75
N ALA A 531 9.65 -19.64 1.82
CA ALA A 531 10.82 -20.29 2.41
C ALA A 531 12.09 -20.04 1.57
N SER A 532 13.12 -19.48 2.21
CA SER A 532 14.41 -19.21 1.58
C SER A 532 15.51 -19.05 2.62
N ASP A 533 16.34 -20.07 2.75
CA ASP A 533 17.53 -20.03 3.63
C ASP A 533 18.48 -18.90 3.26
N VAL A 534 18.63 -18.62 1.94
CA VAL A 534 19.50 -17.55 1.46
C VAL A 534 19.01 -16.18 1.93
N ALA A 535 17.70 -15.94 1.88
CA ALA A 535 17.11 -14.69 2.38
C ALA A 535 17.32 -14.54 3.89
N HIS A 536 17.11 -15.61 4.68
CA HIS A 536 17.38 -15.60 6.13
C HIS A 536 18.88 -15.43 6.44
N ALA A 537 19.75 -16.06 5.68
CA ALA A 537 21.21 -15.88 5.83
C ALA A 537 21.65 -14.43 5.58
N LYS A 538 21.02 -13.69 4.63
CA LYS A 538 21.31 -12.25 4.44
C LYS A 538 20.98 -11.43 5.71
N TRP A 539 19.86 -11.74 6.38
CA TRP A 539 19.50 -11.09 7.64
C TRP A 539 20.53 -11.38 8.73
N TRP A 540 20.93 -12.64 8.86
CA TRP A 540 21.94 -13.06 9.85
C TRP A 540 23.32 -12.47 9.59
N LYS A 541 23.68 -12.23 8.32
CA LYS A 541 24.92 -11.50 7.97
C LYS A 541 24.92 -10.09 8.58
N VAL A 542 23.78 -9.39 8.54
CA VAL A 542 23.64 -8.06 9.18
C VAL A 542 23.70 -8.19 10.70
N HIS A 543 22.96 -9.15 11.27
CA HIS A 543 22.97 -9.42 12.71
C HIS A 543 24.40 -9.64 13.24
N ASP A 544 25.20 -10.45 12.57
CA ASP A 544 26.56 -10.77 13.02
C ASP A 544 27.54 -9.60 12.88
N ALA A 545 27.27 -8.70 11.97
CA ALA A 545 28.09 -7.51 11.75
C ALA A 545 27.74 -6.35 12.68
N MET A 546 26.60 -6.38 13.37
CA MET A 546 26.22 -5.32 14.31
C MET A 546 26.98 -5.44 15.64
N PRO A 547 27.12 -4.35 16.41
CA PRO A 547 27.74 -4.36 17.74
C PRO A 547 27.15 -5.45 18.66
N GLU A 548 28.02 -6.17 19.38
CA GLU A 548 27.63 -7.30 20.24
C GLU A 548 26.55 -6.93 21.27
N LEU A 549 26.61 -5.70 21.78
CA LEU A 549 25.61 -5.18 22.74
C LEU A 549 24.18 -5.22 22.20
N LEU A 550 23.98 -5.23 20.88
CA LEU A 550 22.65 -5.28 20.25
C LEU A 550 22.11 -6.71 20.14
N HIS A 551 22.97 -7.74 20.21
CA HIS A 551 22.55 -9.14 20.05
C HIS A 551 21.58 -9.59 21.14
N GLN A 552 21.63 -8.99 22.35
CA GLN A 552 20.73 -9.33 23.46
C GLN A 552 19.25 -9.08 23.16
N PHE A 553 18.96 -8.15 22.24
CA PHE A 553 17.58 -7.82 21.83
C PHE A 553 17.01 -8.79 20.77
N CYS A 554 17.83 -9.74 20.30
CA CYS A 554 17.50 -10.74 19.29
C CYS A 554 17.44 -12.18 19.82
N LEU A 555 17.43 -12.36 21.14
CA LEU A 555 17.38 -13.67 21.78
C LEU A 555 15.97 -14.27 21.73
N LEU A 556 15.90 -15.59 21.70
CA LEU A 556 14.66 -16.35 21.71
C LEU A 556 14.15 -16.60 23.12
N GLN A 557 12.89 -16.32 23.38
CA GLN A 557 12.20 -16.76 24.60
C GLN A 557 12.05 -18.28 24.64
N SER A 558 11.94 -18.84 25.84
CA SER A 558 11.82 -20.29 26.04
C SER A 558 10.62 -20.91 25.33
N LYS A 559 9.48 -20.21 25.33
CA LYS A 559 8.28 -20.64 24.59
C LYS A 559 8.54 -20.72 23.09
N GLN A 560 9.22 -19.73 22.52
CA GLN A 560 9.57 -19.72 21.10
C GLN A 560 10.53 -20.86 20.74
N LYS A 561 11.53 -21.14 21.59
CA LYS A 561 12.45 -22.27 21.39
C LYS A 561 11.72 -23.61 21.36
N ALA A 562 10.81 -23.79 22.31
CA ALA A 562 10.01 -25.00 22.41
C ALA A 562 9.07 -25.14 21.19
N GLN A 563 8.44 -24.05 20.75
CA GLN A 563 7.60 -24.06 19.55
C GLN A 563 8.37 -24.48 18.31
N LEU A 564 9.53 -23.87 18.06
CA LEU A 564 10.38 -24.20 16.91
C LEU A 564 10.82 -25.67 16.89
N GLU A 565 11.20 -26.21 18.07
CA GLU A 565 11.58 -27.62 18.16
C GLU A 565 10.37 -28.54 18.00
N TRP A 566 9.20 -28.15 18.50
CA TRP A 566 7.96 -28.89 18.29
C TRP A 566 7.59 -28.94 16.81
N ASP A 567 7.62 -27.81 16.10
CA ASP A 567 7.32 -27.73 14.68
C ASP A 567 8.27 -28.61 13.86
N ARG A 568 9.56 -28.60 14.22
CA ARG A 568 10.55 -29.49 13.61
C ARG A 568 10.22 -30.98 13.80
N ARG A 569 9.78 -31.37 15.00
CA ARG A 569 9.37 -32.76 15.29
C ARG A 569 8.09 -33.15 14.54
N GLN A 570 7.14 -32.24 14.43
CA GLN A 570 5.93 -32.48 13.63
C GLN A 570 6.26 -32.69 12.16
N ALA A 571 7.18 -31.92 11.61
CA ALA A 571 7.65 -32.08 10.24
C ALA A 571 8.42 -33.41 10.02
N GLU A 572 9.17 -33.86 11.03
CA GLU A 572 9.81 -35.19 11.04
C GLU A 572 8.77 -36.32 11.00
N ILE A 573 7.74 -36.21 11.85
CA ILE A 573 6.64 -37.18 11.89
C ILE A 573 5.87 -37.20 10.57
N ALA A 574 5.60 -36.03 9.98
CA ALA A 574 4.92 -35.87 8.70
C ALA A 574 5.82 -36.26 7.51
N ASN A 575 7.13 -36.41 7.73
CA ASN A 575 8.14 -36.74 6.71
C ASN A 575 8.08 -35.78 5.51
N TYR A 576 8.05 -34.46 5.79
CA TYR A 576 8.01 -33.46 4.74
C TYR A 576 9.16 -33.62 3.75
N THR A 577 8.85 -33.44 2.46
CA THR A 577 9.76 -33.78 1.34
C THR A 577 10.93 -32.81 1.22
N ASP A 578 10.78 -31.56 1.70
CA ASP A 578 11.84 -30.54 1.68
C ASP A 578 13.02 -30.88 2.61
N GLY A 579 12.80 -31.75 3.60
CA GLY A 579 13.84 -32.28 4.48
C GLY A 579 14.46 -31.27 5.46
N HIS A 580 13.90 -30.06 5.63
CA HIS A 580 14.40 -29.06 6.58
C HIS A 580 14.53 -29.56 8.01
N TRP A 581 13.62 -30.42 8.45
CA TRP A 581 13.65 -31.04 9.77
C TRP A 581 14.90 -31.92 10.03
N ARG A 582 15.64 -32.33 8.99
CA ARG A 582 16.91 -33.09 9.09
C ARG A 582 18.11 -32.18 9.36
N ILE A 583 17.98 -30.88 9.16
CA ILE A 583 19.07 -29.92 9.36
C ILE A 583 19.44 -29.90 10.85
N LYS A 584 20.72 -30.10 11.15
CA LYS A 584 21.22 -29.96 12.52
C LYS A 584 21.31 -28.49 12.89
N VAL A 585 20.41 -28.07 13.77
CA VAL A 585 20.37 -26.70 14.27
C VAL A 585 21.63 -26.37 15.08
N LYS A 586 22.33 -25.30 14.69
CA LYS A 586 23.50 -24.75 15.38
C LYS A 586 23.20 -23.30 15.80
N ASP A 587 22.27 -23.13 16.69
CA ASP A 587 21.88 -21.79 17.16
C ASP A 587 22.27 -21.63 18.65
N HIS A 588 23.24 -20.76 18.91
CA HIS A 588 23.73 -20.49 20.26
C HIS A 588 22.66 -19.85 21.17
N ARG A 589 21.65 -19.19 20.60
CA ARG A 589 20.54 -18.60 21.36
C ARG A 589 19.71 -19.67 22.10
N LEU A 590 19.75 -20.92 21.66
CA LEU A 590 19.07 -22.04 22.35
C LEU A 590 19.66 -22.28 23.75
N ASN A 591 20.90 -21.92 23.99
CA ASN A 591 21.58 -22.06 25.27
C ASN A 591 21.47 -20.82 26.18
N LYS A 592 20.91 -19.72 25.67
CA LYS A 592 20.71 -18.48 26.45
C LYS A 592 19.33 -18.52 27.10
N CYS A 593 19.19 -18.05 28.32
CA CYS A 593 17.92 -17.89 29.02
C CYS A 593 17.67 -16.41 29.28
N ILE A 594 16.50 -15.92 28.86
CA ILE A 594 16.07 -14.52 29.02
C ILE A 594 14.74 -14.40 29.77
N ASP A 595 14.13 -15.51 30.09
CA ASP A 595 12.92 -15.62 30.88
C ASP A 595 13.12 -16.64 32.03
N ASN A 596 12.16 -16.73 32.93
CA ASN A 596 12.25 -17.61 34.07
C ASN A 596 12.08 -19.11 33.73
N LEU A 597 11.97 -19.44 32.46
CA LEU A 597 11.65 -20.76 31.92
C LEU A 597 12.85 -21.44 31.27
N CYS A 598 14.00 -21.44 31.95
CA CYS A 598 15.27 -21.87 31.34
C CYS A 598 15.30 -23.34 30.89
N ASN A 599 14.44 -24.18 31.43
CA ASN A 599 14.30 -25.58 31.01
C ASN A 599 13.20 -25.76 29.94
N TRP A 600 13.31 -25.03 28.84
CA TRP A 600 12.32 -25.04 27.76
C TRP A 600 12.09 -26.41 27.14
N LYS A 601 13.07 -27.32 27.19
CA LYS A 601 12.92 -28.69 26.67
C LYS A 601 11.89 -29.51 27.44
N SER A 602 11.60 -29.19 28.71
CA SER A 602 10.58 -29.88 29.49
C SER A 602 9.17 -29.60 28.96
N MET A 603 8.95 -28.45 28.32
CA MET A 603 7.67 -28.07 27.72
C MET A 603 7.22 -29.04 26.62
N LEU A 604 8.16 -29.63 25.88
CA LEU A 604 7.88 -30.55 24.77
C LEU A 604 7.21 -31.85 25.21
N ARG A 605 7.33 -32.25 26.49
CA ARG A 605 6.72 -33.50 27.00
C ARG A 605 5.19 -33.41 27.07
N HIS A 606 4.69 -32.19 27.21
CA HIS A 606 3.26 -31.95 27.48
C HIS A 606 2.54 -31.38 26.25
N TRP A 607 3.29 -30.98 25.19
CA TRP A 607 2.65 -30.48 23.99
C TRP A 607 1.96 -31.61 23.21
N GLY A 608 0.64 -31.46 23.03
CA GLY A 608 -0.23 -32.48 22.45
C GLY A 608 -1.06 -33.25 23.50
N GLU A 609 -0.83 -33.09 24.81
CA GLU A 609 -1.66 -33.66 25.85
C GLU A 609 -2.96 -32.86 26.03
N SER A 610 -4.09 -33.56 26.07
CA SER A 610 -5.42 -32.91 26.11
C SER A 610 -5.71 -32.14 27.42
N ASN A 611 -4.97 -32.43 28.49
CA ASN A 611 -5.12 -31.82 29.82
C ASN A 611 -3.98 -30.87 30.19
N TRP A 612 -3.13 -30.52 29.25
CA TRP A 612 -2.01 -29.63 29.54
C TRP A 612 -2.49 -28.24 29.92
N THR A 613 -2.05 -27.74 31.07
CA THR A 613 -2.26 -26.35 31.50
C THR A 613 -0.92 -25.66 31.67
N ASP A 614 -0.87 -24.38 31.37
CA ASP A 614 0.35 -23.58 31.53
C ASP A 614 0.94 -23.64 32.95
N ASN A 615 0.10 -23.89 33.96
CA ASN A 615 0.49 -23.92 35.38
C ASN A 615 1.35 -25.14 35.78
N GLU A 616 1.27 -26.25 35.06
CA GLU A 616 2.08 -27.45 35.37
C GLU A 616 3.53 -27.33 34.88
N PHE A 617 3.76 -26.44 33.94
CA PHE A 617 5.06 -26.21 33.35
C PHE A 617 5.91 -25.16 34.04
N PHE A 618 5.27 -24.24 34.71
CA PHE A 618 5.85 -23.01 35.20
C PHE A 618 6.15 -23.05 36.71
N THR A 619 6.44 -24.21 37.28
CA THR A 619 7.12 -24.24 38.55
C THR A 619 8.48 -23.56 38.37
N PRO A 620 8.72 -22.41 39.02
CA PRO A 620 9.96 -21.69 38.84
C PRO A 620 11.13 -22.54 39.30
N THR A 621 11.92 -23.04 38.39
CA THR A 621 13.27 -23.45 38.75
C THR A 621 14.02 -22.19 39.14
N PRO A 622 14.58 -22.11 40.35
CA PRO A 622 15.32 -20.93 40.75
C PRO A 622 16.39 -20.62 39.69
N PRO A 623 16.59 -19.35 39.30
CA PRO A 623 17.55 -18.95 38.30
C PRO A 623 18.94 -19.38 38.74
N THR A 624 19.55 -20.29 38.02
CA THR A 624 20.91 -20.78 38.26
C THR A 624 22.00 -19.81 37.78
N VAL A 625 21.60 -18.68 37.23
CA VAL A 625 22.55 -17.65 36.79
C VAL A 625 22.08 -16.30 37.29
N ALA A 626 22.98 -15.59 37.94
CA ALA A 626 22.76 -14.23 38.36
C ALA A 626 22.43 -13.32 37.18
N THR A 627 21.16 -13.16 36.90
CA THR A 627 20.62 -12.17 35.99
C THR A 627 20.03 -11.01 36.79
N SER A 628 20.73 -10.60 37.85
CA SER A 628 20.32 -9.45 38.66
C SER A 628 20.25 -8.13 37.86
N SER A 629 20.79 -8.10 36.66
CA SER A 629 20.65 -6.98 35.73
C SER A 629 19.52 -7.12 34.70
N LEU A 630 18.93 -8.32 34.56
CA LEU A 630 17.82 -8.57 33.60
C LEU A 630 16.47 -8.78 34.28
N SER A 631 16.44 -9.03 35.59
CA SER A 631 15.20 -9.19 36.36
C SER A 631 14.56 -7.88 36.81
N ALA A 632 15.17 -6.76 36.53
CA ALA A 632 14.60 -5.43 36.74
C ALA A 632 14.00 -4.83 35.45
N LEU A 633 13.71 -5.69 34.45
CA LEU A 633 13.26 -5.24 33.15
C LEU A 633 11.85 -5.76 32.85
#